data_c985e470d8f716667daa107a3a1310d2
#
_entry.id   c985e470d8f716667daa107a3a1310d2
#
_cell.length_a   1.000
_cell.length_b   1.000
_cell.length_c   1.000
_cell.angle_alpha   90.00
_cell.angle_beta   90.00
_cell.angle_gamma   90.00
#
_symmetry.space_group_name_H-M   'P 1'
#
loop_
_entity.id
_entity.type
_entity.pdbx_description
1 polymer ?
#
loop_
_entity_poly.entity_id
_entity_poly.type
_entity_poly.pdbx_seq_one_letter_code
_entity_poly.pdbx_strand_id
1 'polypeptide(L)'
;VDKNGALATNRMEALAADSSALAETQRMGAQVQTTMLDHASSARKGYGTFWVDGIYSKTDSGDFTRFTRSTGAYGYEADTTGFAFGADLPMGDDTWRLGAAFSAQRGDLDGSYGLSSDIEGYGFSVYGGKTFSTCLNVSGALTYMTANHEVDAYNLGKVKADIDADMWVLGARMSMPFGQNRVWMTPYLGVDVMKLTQDGFTSSWSGMDAFRYSD
;
A
#
# COMPACT_ATOMS: atom_id res chain seq x y z
N VAL A 1 -36.46 11.70 -14.06
CA VAL A 1 -35.26 11.47 -13.24
C VAL A 1 -34.77 12.86 -12.91
N ASP A 2 -34.79 13.21 -11.64
CA ASP A 2 -34.41 14.53 -11.14
C ASP A 2 -32.90 14.73 -11.39
N LYS A 3 -32.52 15.84 -12.03
CA LYS A 3 -31.13 16.19 -12.32
C LYS A 3 -30.25 16.19 -11.04
N ASN A 4 -30.85 16.44 -9.89
CA ASN A 4 -30.18 16.41 -8.59
C ASN A 4 -29.88 14.97 -8.09
N GLY A 5 -30.74 14.00 -8.45
CA GLY A 5 -30.51 12.59 -8.08
C GLY A 5 -29.35 11.95 -8.83
N ALA A 6 -29.21 12.22 -10.12
CA ALA A 6 -28.10 11.72 -10.93
C ALA A 6 -26.73 12.28 -10.45
N LEU A 7 -26.70 13.60 -10.14
CA LEU A 7 -25.50 14.24 -9.60
C LEU A 7 -25.08 13.70 -8.22
N ALA A 8 -26.05 13.37 -7.36
CA ALA A 8 -25.76 12.79 -6.04
C ALA A 8 -25.21 11.36 -6.15
N THR A 9 -25.74 10.56 -7.07
CA THR A 9 -25.27 9.19 -7.32
C THR A 9 -23.84 9.20 -7.86
N ASN A 10 -23.54 10.05 -8.84
CA ASN A 10 -22.19 10.18 -9.41
C ASN A 10 -21.15 10.63 -8.38
N ARG A 11 -21.54 11.50 -7.43
CA ARG A 11 -20.66 11.90 -6.32
C ARG A 11 -20.36 10.74 -5.38
N MET A 12 -21.34 9.91 -5.05
CA MET A 12 -21.14 8.75 -4.18
C MET A 12 -20.27 7.69 -4.84
N GLU A 13 -20.41 7.50 -6.14
CA GLU A 13 -19.58 6.57 -6.91
C GLU A 13 -18.14 7.04 -7.03
N ALA A 14 -17.90 8.31 -7.29
CA ALA A 14 -16.56 8.90 -7.30
C ALA A 14 -15.87 8.78 -5.94
N LEU A 15 -16.59 9.02 -4.83
CA LEU A 15 -16.06 8.86 -3.47
C LEU A 15 -15.78 7.39 -3.10
N ALA A 16 -16.59 6.45 -3.60
CA ALA A 16 -16.35 5.03 -3.39
C ALA A 16 -15.13 4.54 -4.16
N ALA A 17 -14.96 5.01 -5.39
CA ALA A 17 -13.79 4.76 -6.22
C ALA A 17 -12.50 5.25 -5.56
N ASP A 18 -12.52 6.50 -5.11
CA ASP A 18 -11.43 7.13 -4.40
C ASP A 18 -11.03 6.35 -3.14
N SER A 19 -12.01 5.97 -2.31
CA SER A 19 -11.75 5.20 -1.08
C SER A 19 -11.13 3.82 -1.34
N SER A 20 -11.50 3.15 -2.42
CA SER A 20 -10.96 1.84 -2.80
C SER A 20 -9.51 1.95 -3.30
N ALA A 21 -9.24 2.95 -4.15
CA ALA A 21 -7.91 3.24 -4.65
C ALA A 21 -6.94 3.62 -3.52
N LEU A 22 -7.38 4.48 -2.59
CA LEU A 22 -6.59 4.85 -1.41
C LEU A 22 -6.33 3.65 -0.48
N ALA A 23 -7.30 2.77 -0.29
CA ALA A 23 -7.13 1.56 0.50
C ALA A 23 -6.08 0.62 -0.12
N GLU A 24 -6.07 0.49 -1.46
CA GLU A 24 -5.06 -0.31 -2.15
C GLU A 24 -3.68 0.35 -2.08
N THR A 25 -3.56 1.66 -2.20
CA THR A 25 -2.29 2.39 -1.97
C THR A 25 -1.72 2.12 -0.58
N GLN A 26 -2.56 2.19 0.46
CA GLN A 26 -2.12 1.86 1.82
C GLN A 26 -1.61 0.42 1.93
N ARG A 27 -2.25 -0.51 1.22
CA ARG A 27 -1.84 -1.91 1.17
C ARG A 27 -0.51 -2.09 0.46
N MET A 28 -0.32 -1.43 -0.70
CA MET A 28 0.95 -1.41 -1.43
C MET A 28 2.10 -0.92 -0.52
N GLY A 29 1.88 0.17 0.20
CA GLY A 29 2.85 0.69 1.17
C GLY A 29 3.12 -0.26 2.33
N ALA A 30 2.11 -0.93 2.86
CA ALA A 30 2.27 -1.93 3.92
C ALA A 30 3.09 -3.15 3.46
N GLN A 31 2.95 -3.56 2.19
CA GLN A 31 3.74 -4.64 1.61
C GLN A 31 5.21 -4.26 1.48
N VAL A 32 5.50 -3.06 0.94
CA VAL A 32 6.87 -2.54 0.87
C VAL A 32 7.46 -2.47 2.28
N GLN A 33 6.73 -1.92 3.24
CA GLN A 33 7.17 -1.81 4.62
C GLN A 33 7.51 -3.17 5.24
N THR A 34 6.66 -4.17 4.99
CA THR A 34 6.91 -5.55 5.46
C THR A 34 8.20 -6.11 4.87
N THR A 35 8.41 -5.95 3.57
CA THR A 35 9.65 -6.38 2.90
C THR A 35 10.88 -5.71 3.53
N MET A 36 10.82 -4.40 3.80
CA MET A 36 11.92 -3.67 4.43
C MET A 36 12.23 -4.19 5.85
N LEU A 37 11.20 -4.43 6.65
CA LEU A 37 11.35 -4.97 8.01
C LEU A 37 11.87 -6.42 8.01
N ASP A 38 11.54 -7.22 7.01
CA ASP A 38 12.07 -8.56 6.83
C ASP A 38 13.58 -8.53 6.50
N HIS A 39 14.00 -7.65 5.61
CA HIS A 39 15.44 -7.44 5.33
C HIS A 39 16.18 -6.87 6.52
N ALA A 40 15.60 -5.91 7.23
CA ALA A 40 16.18 -5.33 8.44
C ALA A 40 16.38 -6.36 9.56
N SER A 41 15.50 -7.36 9.66
CA SER A 41 15.57 -8.41 10.69
C SER A 41 16.40 -9.63 10.28
N SER A 42 16.79 -9.74 8.99
CA SER A 42 17.58 -10.86 8.51
C SER A 42 19.04 -10.78 9.00
N ALA A 43 19.39 -11.63 9.97
CA ALA A 43 20.74 -11.73 10.53
C ALA A 43 21.68 -12.43 9.54
N ARG A 44 22.19 -11.70 8.54
CA ARG A 44 23.26 -12.18 7.66
C ARG A 44 24.58 -11.62 8.18
N LYS A 45 25.47 -12.51 8.65
CA LYS A 45 26.81 -12.11 9.12
C LYS A 45 27.72 -11.79 7.94
N GLY A 46 28.48 -10.72 8.05
CA GLY A 46 29.69 -10.48 7.29
C GLY A 46 29.61 -9.35 6.26
N TYR A 47 29.03 -9.52 5.09
CA TYR A 47 29.18 -8.57 3.97
C TYR A 47 27.91 -7.79 3.69
N GLY A 48 28.06 -6.64 3.02
CA GLY A 48 26.93 -5.94 2.41
C GLY A 48 26.20 -6.84 1.40
N THR A 49 24.90 -6.71 1.31
CA THR A 49 24.05 -7.54 0.46
C THR A 49 23.28 -6.65 -0.49
N PHE A 50 23.25 -7.02 -1.78
CA PHE A 50 22.25 -6.54 -2.73
C PHE A 50 21.15 -7.58 -2.82
N TRP A 51 19.91 -7.13 -2.92
CA TRP A 51 18.76 -8.01 -3.01
C TRP A 51 17.69 -7.45 -3.97
N VAL A 52 16.87 -8.33 -4.50
CA VAL A 52 15.71 -8.02 -5.32
C VAL A 52 14.59 -8.96 -4.90
N ASP A 53 13.43 -8.41 -4.58
CA ASP A 53 12.23 -9.15 -4.23
C ASP A 53 11.07 -8.80 -5.16
N GLY A 54 10.31 -9.82 -5.57
CA GLY A 54 9.02 -9.65 -6.23
C GLY A 54 7.93 -9.38 -5.21
N ILE A 55 7.05 -8.42 -5.52
CA ILE A 55 5.88 -8.10 -4.70
C ILE A 55 4.65 -8.53 -5.50
N TYR A 56 3.78 -9.31 -4.88
CA TYR A 56 2.50 -9.71 -5.47
C TYR A 56 1.42 -9.73 -4.40
N SER A 57 0.25 -9.24 -4.74
CA SER A 57 -0.93 -9.27 -3.90
C SER A 57 -2.19 -9.43 -4.71
N LYS A 58 -3.11 -10.20 -4.19
CA LYS A 58 -4.48 -10.25 -4.67
C LYS A 58 -5.42 -9.91 -3.52
N THR A 59 -6.30 -8.95 -3.75
CA THR A 59 -7.32 -8.52 -2.81
C THR A 59 -8.69 -8.84 -3.38
N ASP A 60 -9.54 -9.44 -2.57
CA ASP A 60 -10.96 -9.61 -2.84
C ASP A 60 -11.70 -9.06 -1.61
N SER A 61 -12.34 -7.92 -1.80
CA SER A 61 -13.13 -7.25 -0.77
C SER A 61 -14.60 -7.38 -1.12
N GLY A 62 -15.32 -8.25 -0.43
CA GLY A 62 -16.74 -8.47 -0.65
C GLY A 62 -17.60 -7.24 -0.30
N ASP A 63 -18.78 -7.14 -0.93
CA ASP A 63 -19.77 -6.12 -0.63
C ASP A 63 -20.18 -6.17 0.86
N PHE A 64 -20.05 -5.05 1.56
CA PHE A 64 -20.51 -4.91 2.92
C PHE A 64 -21.84 -4.14 2.95
N THR A 65 -22.95 -4.85 2.95
CA THR A 65 -24.30 -4.28 3.18
C THR A 65 -24.61 -4.26 4.68
N ARG A 66 -24.49 -3.10 5.31
CA ARG A 66 -24.99 -2.90 6.66
C ARG A 66 -26.48 -2.57 6.66
N PHE A 67 -27.27 -3.22 7.50
CA PHE A 67 -28.73 -3.21 7.57
C PHE A 67 -29.40 -1.85 7.90
N THR A 68 -28.76 -0.71 7.72
CA THR A 68 -29.38 0.60 7.94
C THR A 68 -29.05 1.56 6.82
N ARG A 69 -30.05 1.78 5.97
CA ARG A 69 -30.18 2.87 4.99
C ARG A 69 -28.87 3.43 4.40
N SER A 70 -28.56 3.01 3.20
CA SER A 70 -27.80 3.71 2.15
C SER A 70 -26.34 4.11 2.40
N THR A 71 -25.54 3.29 3.07
CA THR A 71 -24.09 3.34 2.96
C THR A 71 -23.59 1.93 2.66
N GLY A 72 -23.67 1.51 1.41
CA GLY A 72 -23.01 0.30 0.92
C GLY A 72 -21.55 0.62 0.67
N ALA A 73 -20.63 -0.10 1.31
CA ALA A 73 -19.29 -0.19 0.79
C ALA A 73 -19.33 -1.20 -0.36
N TYR A 74 -18.93 -0.76 -1.54
CA TYR A 74 -18.88 -1.61 -2.72
C TYR A 74 -17.65 -2.49 -2.65
N GLY A 75 -17.80 -3.78 -2.96
CA GLY A 75 -16.69 -4.71 -3.08
C GLY A 75 -15.81 -4.37 -4.28
N TYR A 76 -14.53 -4.70 -4.16
CA TYR A 76 -13.58 -4.59 -5.26
C TYR A 76 -12.59 -5.76 -5.24
N GLU A 77 -12.12 -6.12 -6.42
CA GLU A 77 -10.94 -6.97 -6.58
C GLU A 77 -9.76 -6.10 -6.99
N ALA A 78 -8.59 -6.40 -6.46
CA ALA A 78 -7.36 -5.73 -6.87
C ALA A 78 -6.21 -6.74 -6.96
N ASP A 79 -5.50 -6.68 -8.07
CA ASP A 79 -4.28 -7.45 -8.32
C ASP A 79 -3.11 -6.47 -8.38
N THR A 80 -2.14 -6.62 -7.48
CA THR A 80 -0.95 -5.78 -7.43
C THR A 80 0.29 -6.61 -7.70
N THR A 81 1.13 -6.12 -8.60
CA THR A 81 2.43 -6.70 -8.92
C THR A 81 3.51 -5.63 -8.84
N GLY A 82 4.72 -6.05 -8.50
CA GLY A 82 5.82 -5.11 -8.42
C GLY A 82 7.12 -5.79 -8.03
N PHE A 83 8.10 -4.96 -7.76
CA PHE A 83 9.39 -5.39 -7.25
C PHE A 83 9.97 -4.34 -6.30
N ALA A 84 10.86 -4.80 -5.44
CA ALA A 84 11.73 -3.95 -4.66
C ALA A 84 13.17 -4.43 -4.83
N PHE A 85 14.10 -3.49 -4.87
CA PHE A 85 15.53 -3.80 -4.84
C PHE A 85 16.23 -2.88 -3.85
N GLY A 86 17.23 -3.42 -3.19
CA GLY A 86 17.93 -2.67 -2.17
C GLY A 86 19.32 -3.19 -1.88
N ALA A 87 19.97 -2.47 -0.99
CA ALA A 87 21.25 -2.85 -0.45
C ALA A 87 21.29 -2.58 1.05
N ASP A 88 21.96 -3.44 1.76
CA ASP A 88 22.19 -3.27 3.19
C ASP A 88 23.63 -3.61 3.56
N LEU A 89 24.12 -2.97 4.62
CA LEU A 89 25.46 -3.09 5.13
C LEU A 89 25.41 -3.46 6.61
N PRO A 90 26.25 -4.43 7.04
CA PRO A 90 26.48 -4.64 8.46
C PRO A 90 27.29 -3.47 9.03
N MET A 91 27.02 -3.12 10.26
CA MET A 91 27.73 -2.07 10.98
C MET A 91 28.20 -2.55 12.35
N GLY A 92 29.35 -2.01 12.78
CA GLY A 92 29.94 -2.35 14.07
C GLY A 92 30.44 -3.79 14.12
N ASP A 93 29.97 -4.53 15.08
CA ASP A 93 30.30 -5.93 15.36
C ASP A 93 29.33 -6.92 14.65
N ASP A 94 28.81 -6.57 13.48
CA ASP A 94 27.82 -7.33 12.70
C ASP A 94 26.45 -7.52 13.40
N THR A 95 26.21 -6.80 14.49
CA THR A 95 24.92 -6.85 15.19
C THR A 95 23.90 -5.86 14.64
N TRP A 96 24.37 -4.80 13.97
CA TRP A 96 23.55 -3.80 13.30
C TRP A 96 23.54 -4.02 11.80
N ARG A 97 22.41 -3.71 11.18
CA ARG A 97 22.25 -3.67 9.74
C ARG A 97 21.51 -2.40 9.35
N LEU A 98 22.01 -1.70 8.34
CA LEU A 98 21.35 -0.54 7.76
C LEU A 98 21.27 -0.74 6.26
N GLY A 99 20.15 -0.33 5.68
CA GLY A 99 19.90 -0.47 4.25
C GLY A 99 19.01 0.61 3.70
N ALA A 100 19.00 0.65 2.37
CA ALA A 100 18.07 1.47 1.59
C ALA A 100 17.56 0.66 0.41
N ALA A 101 16.34 0.98 -0.03
CA ALA A 101 15.69 0.28 -1.14
C ALA A 101 14.80 1.22 -1.94
N PHE A 102 14.58 0.81 -3.19
CA PHE A 102 13.59 1.37 -4.09
C PHE A 102 12.55 0.29 -4.42
N SER A 103 11.30 0.70 -4.59
CA SER A 103 10.21 -0.18 -5.01
C SER A 103 9.40 0.45 -6.12
N ALA A 104 8.88 -0.39 -7.01
CA ALA A 104 7.91 0.00 -8.03
C ALA A 104 6.80 -1.06 -8.07
N GLN A 105 5.56 -0.61 -8.08
CA GLN A 105 4.39 -1.47 -8.08
C GLN A 105 3.36 -0.95 -9.05
N ARG A 106 2.60 -1.87 -9.63
CA ARG A 106 1.42 -1.58 -10.42
C ARG A 106 0.27 -2.44 -9.91
N GLY A 107 -0.90 -1.82 -9.76
CA GLY A 107 -2.14 -2.47 -9.36
C GLY A 107 -3.25 -2.19 -10.34
N ASP A 108 -4.03 -3.21 -10.65
CA ASP A 108 -5.29 -3.12 -11.40
C ASP A 108 -6.41 -3.38 -10.39
N LEU A 109 -7.37 -2.48 -10.31
CA LEU A 109 -8.51 -2.55 -9.41
C LEU A 109 -9.80 -2.58 -10.22
N ASP A 110 -10.62 -3.61 -10.00
CA ASP A 110 -11.95 -3.75 -10.55
C ASP A 110 -12.99 -3.72 -9.43
N GLY A 111 -13.87 -2.76 -9.50
CA GLY A 111 -14.95 -2.57 -8.53
C GLY A 111 -16.34 -2.85 -9.09
N SER A 112 -17.32 -2.90 -8.21
CA SER A 112 -18.72 -3.02 -8.59
C SER A 112 -19.15 -1.82 -9.45
N TYR A 113 -20.15 -2.02 -10.29
CA TYR A 113 -20.75 -0.99 -11.18
C TYR A 113 -19.82 -0.42 -12.26
N GLY A 114 -18.85 -1.19 -12.74
CA GLY A 114 -17.95 -0.78 -13.82
C GLY A 114 -16.91 0.24 -13.39
N LEU A 115 -16.57 0.24 -12.11
CA LEU A 115 -15.42 0.94 -11.58
C LEU A 115 -14.16 0.17 -11.94
N SER A 116 -13.19 0.84 -12.52
CA SER A 116 -11.83 0.33 -12.67
C SER A 116 -10.81 1.40 -12.31
N SER A 117 -9.67 1.00 -11.78
CA SER A 117 -8.57 1.91 -11.49
C SER A 117 -7.25 1.23 -11.75
N ASP A 118 -6.41 1.89 -12.53
CA ASP A 118 -4.99 1.56 -12.69
C ASP A 118 -4.20 2.36 -11.65
N ILE A 119 -3.32 1.68 -10.91
CA ILE A 119 -2.52 2.27 -9.83
C ILE A 119 -1.05 2.05 -10.16
N GLU A 120 -0.27 3.11 -10.20
CA GLU A 120 1.19 3.04 -10.30
C GLU A 120 1.82 3.66 -9.06
N GLY A 121 2.68 2.91 -8.37
CA GLY A 121 3.34 3.35 -7.14
C GLY A 121 4.85 3.19 -7.19
N TYR A 122 5.55 4.21 -6.69
CA TYR A 122 7.01 4.21 -6.56
C TYR A 122 7.38 4.57 -5.12
N GLY A 123 8.29 3.79 -4.54
CA GLY A 123 8.69 3.98 -3.15
C GLY A 123 10.20 4.02 -2.95
N PHE A 124 10.62 4.81 -1.97
CA PHE A 124 11.97 4.81 -1.44
C PHE A 124 11.92 4.51 0.06
N SER A 125 12.80 3.61 0.51
CA SER A 125 12.82 3.17 1.91
C SER A 125 14.23 3.21 2.48
N VAL A 126 14.31 3.55 3.77
CA VAL A 126 15.49 3.31 4.60
C VAL A 126 15.09 2.40 5.75
N TYR A 127 15.93 1.44 6.06
CA TYR A 127 15.63 0.46 7.09
C TYR A 127 16.85 0.04 7.86
N GLY A 128 16.64 -0.48 9.04
CA GLY A 128 17.72 -1.01 9.83
C GLY A 128 17.23 -1.89 10.97
N GLY A 129 18.14 -2.71 11.48
CA GLY A 129 17.84 -3.61 12.59
C GLY A 129 19.05 -3.91 13.43
N LYS A 130 18.78 -4.43 14.62
CA LYS A 130 19.80 -4.92 15.56
C LYS A 130 19.43 -6.30 16.06
N THR A 131 20.41 -7.20 15.98
CA THR A 131 20.32 -8.53 16.59
C THR A 131 21.06 -8.52 17.92
N PHE A 132 20.36 -8.84 18.99
CA PHE A 132 20.92 -8.96 20.34
C PHE A 132 21.44 -10.37 20.59
N SER A 133 22.29 -10.53 21.60
CA SER A 133 22.89 -11.83 21.98
C SER A 133 21.85 -12.90 22.38
N THR A 134 20.64 -12.48 22.74
CA THR A 134 19.48 -13.33 23.06
C THR A 134 18.70 -13.81 21.84
N CYS A 135 19.23 -13.62 20.62
CA CYS A 135 18.52 -13.84 19.36
C CYS A 135 17.29 -12.93 19.14
N LEU A 136 17.10 -11.91 19.97
CA LEU A 136 16.07 -10.89 19.77
C LEU A 136 16.52 -9.95 18.65
N ASN A 137 15.67 -9.79 17.64
CA ASN A 137 15.84 -8.81 16.58
C ASN A 137 14.89 -7.64 16.81
N VAL A 138 15.40 -6.42 16.71
CA VAL A 138 14.61 -5.20 16.68
C VAL A 138 14.91 -4.49 15.36
N SER A 139 13.90 -4.21 14.57
CA SER A 139 14.01 -3.58 13.26
C SER A 139 13.08 -2.40 13.12
N GLY A 140 13.45 -1.47 12.27
CA GLY A 140 12.63 -0.32 11.90
C GLY A 140 12.83 0.03 10.44
N ALA A 141 11.81 0.63 9.84
CA ALA A 141 11.87 1.12 8.47
C ALA A 141 11.01 2.38 8.31
N LEU A 142 11.47 3.26 7.44
CA LEU A 142 10.76 4.44 6.99
C LEU A 142 10.66 4.36 5.48
N THR A 143 9.43 4.38 4.96
CA THR A 143 9.12 4.34 3.53
C THR A 143 8.37 5.61 3.15
N TYR A 144 8.78 6.24 2.07
CA TYR A 144 8.01 7.22 1.33
C TYR A 144 7.57 6.59 0.01
N MET A 145 6.31 6.75 -0.35
CA MET A 145 5.74 6.24 -1.60
C MET A 145 4.85 7.31 -2.20
N THR A 146 4.95 7.49 -3.52
CA THR A 146 4.00 8.22 -4.33
C THR A 146 3.22 7.24 -5.19
N ALA A 147 1.94 7.49 -5.39
CA ALA A 147 1.06 6.67 -6.23
C ALA A 147 0.18 7.56 -7.08
N ASN A 148 0.03 7.17 -8.35
CA ASN A 148 -0.89 7.77 -9.30
C ASN A 148 -2.02 6.78 -9.58
N HIS A 149 -3.25 7.27 -9.62
CA HIS A 149 -4.45 6.49 -9.87
C HIS A 149 -5.20 7.06 -11.07
N GLU A 150 -5.37 6.25 -12.10
CA GLU A 150 -6.33 6.53 -13.17
C GLU A 150 -7.63 5.80 -12.87
N VAL A 151 -8.68 6.55 -12.55
CA VAL A 151 -9.97 5.99 -12.18
C VAL A 151 -10.96 6.18 -13.32
N ASP A 152 -11.55 5.09 -13.79
CA ASP A 152 -12.63 5.04 -14.76
C ASP A 152 -13.89 4.46 -14.10
N ALA A 153 -15.03 5.13 -14.21
CA ALA A 153 -16.32 4.63 -13.74
C ALA A 153 -17.40 4.73 -14.83
N TYR A 154 -18.19 3.67 -14.97
CA TYR A 154 -19.20 3.53 -16.03
C TYR A 154 -20.58 3.26 -15.46
N ASN A 155 -21.31 4.25 -14.96
CA ASN A 155 -22.67 3.98 -14.52
C ASN A 155 -23.76 4.74 -15.30
N LEU A 156 -23.65 6.03 -15.48
CA LEU A 156 -24.58 6.87 -16.26
C LEU A 156 -23.85 7.74 -17.28
N GLY A 157 -22.60 7.39 -17.57
CA GLY A 157 -21.67 8.07 -18.44
C GLY A 157 -20.23 7.75 -17.98
N LYS A 158 -19.26 8.03 -18.84
CA LYS A 158 -17.85 7.81 -18.49
C LYS A 158 -17.39 8.92 -17.54
N VAL A 159 -17.01 8.55 -16.34
CA VAL A 159 -16.33 9.42 -15.36
C VAL A 159 -14.86 9.04 -15.34
N LYS A 160 -13.99 10.03 -15.46
CA LYS A 160 -12.54 9.88 -15.33
C LYS A 160 -12.02 10.79 -14.23
N ALA A 161 -11.09 10.28 -13.46
CA ALA A 161 -10.34 11.07 -12.50
C ALA A 161 -8.89 10.56 -12.42
N ASP A 162 -7.96 11.50 -12.38
CA ASP A 162 -6.55 11.25 -12.10
C ASP A 162 -6.30 11.75 -10.67
N ILE A 163 -5.76 10.89 -9.83
CA ILE A 163 -5.58 11.15 -8.40
C ILE A 163 -4.15 10.82 -8.02
N ASP A 164 -3.44 11.81 -7.50
CA ASP A 164 -2.11 11.64 -6.94
C ASP A 164 -2.18 11.49 -5.43
N ALA A 165 -1.41 10.59 -4.88
CA ALA A 165 -1.34 10.35 -3.46
C ALA A 165 0.11 10.13 -3.00
N ASP A 166 0.46 10.77 -1.91
CA ASP A 166 1.74 10.62 -1.22
C ASP A 166 1.55 9.90 0.11
N MET A 167 2.43 8.98 0.42
CA MET A 167 2.34 8.21 1.65
C MET A 167 3.68 8.09 2.36
N TRP A 168 3.64 8.30 3.68
CA TRP A 168 4.72 7.98 4.60
C TRP A 168 4.32 6.80 5.47
N VAL A 169 5.21 5.81 5.57
CA VAL A 169 5.03 4.65 6.47
C VAL A 169 6.25 4.56 7.37
N LEU A 170 6.01 4.63 8.68
CA LEU A 170 7.01 4.37 9.71
C LEU A 170 6.64 3.10 10.43
N GLY A 171 7.52 2.11 10.43
CA GLY A 171 7.29 0.83 11.10
C GLY A 171 8.43 0.41 12.01
N ALA A 172 8.06 -0.34 13.01
CA ALA A 172 8.99 -1.03 13.90
C ALA A 172 8.51 -2.45 14.17
N ARG A 173 9.47 -3.38 14.28
CA ARG A 173 9.20 -4.79 14.54
C ARG A 173 10.20 -5.35 15.53
N MET A 174 9.71 -6.20 16.41
CA MET A 174 10.51 -7.02 17.29
C MET A 174 10.21 -8.49 16.98
N SER A 175 11.25 -9.29 16.77
CA SER A 175 11.11 -10.72 16.44
C SER A 175 12.17 -11.54 17.16
N MET A 176 11.81 -12.78 17.45
CA MET A 176 12.71 -13.71 18.17
C MET A 176 12.58 -15.11 17.55
N PRO A 177 13.55 -15.52 16.72
CA PRO A 177 13.56 -16.87 16.17
C PRO A 177 13.87 -17.90 17.26
N PHE A 178 13.09 -18.96 17.32
CA PHE A 178 13.36 -20.13 18.15
C PHE A 178 12.94 -21.42 17.44
N GLY A 179 13.63 -22.48 17.75
CA GLY A 179 13.31 -23.78 17.14
C GLY A 179 14.24 -24.87 17.62
N GLN A 180 13.81 -26.08 17.37
CA GLN A 180 14.60 -27.28 17.66
C GLN A 180 14.50 -28.25 16.46
N ASN A 181 15.62 -28.83 16.05
CA ASN A 181 15.74 -29.80 14.97
C ASN A 181 15.25 -29.26 13.59
N ARG A 182 14.07 -29.68 13.14
CA ARG A 182 13.49 -29.32 11.83
C ARG A 182 12.36 -28.31 11.89
N VAL A 183 11.97 -27.86 13.08
CA VAL A 183 10.87 -26.92 13.27
C VAL A 183 11.41 -25.62 13.81
N TRP A 184 11.21 -24.54 13.04
CA TRP A 184 11.59 -23.18 13.40
C TRP A 184 10.37 -22.29 13.39
N MET A 185 10.28 -21.41 14.37
CA MET A 185 9.24 -20.39 14.50
C MET A 185 9.89 -19.05 14.79
N THR A 186 9.39 -18.00 14.16
CA THR A 186 9.85 -16.63 14.39
C THR A 186 8.63 -15.74 14.67
N PRO A 187 8.08 -15.78 15.91
CA PRO A 187 7.05 -14.83 16.28
C PRO A 187 7.60 -13.41 16.20
N TYR A 188 6.72 -12.51 15.83
CA TYR A 188 7.04 -11.09 15.82
C TYR A 188 5.87 -10.26 16.34
N LEU A 189 6.21 -9.10 16.85
CA LEU A 189 5.29 -8.02 17.18
C LEU A 189 5.76 -6.78 16.44
N GLY A 190 4.85 -6.13 15.73
CA GLY A 190 5.16 -4.91 14.96
C GLY A 190 4.08 -3.87 15.08
N VAL A 191 4.43 -2.65 14.78
CA VAL A 191 3.54 -1.51 14.66
C VAL A 191 3.97 -0.69 13.45
N ASP A 192 3.00 -0.30 12.63
CA ASP A 192 3.18 0.61 11.50
C ASP A 192 2.25 1.80 11.67
N VAL A 193 2.80 2.99 11.41
CA VAL A 193 2.05 4.25 11.39
C VAL A 193 2.14 4.79 9.97
N MET A 194 0.99 5.04 9.37
CA MET A 194 0.87 5.54 7.99
C MET A 194 0.26 6.94 7.98
N LYS A 195 0.82 7.79 7.15
CA LYS A 195 0.21 9.08 6.79
C LYS A 195 0.07 9.10 5.29
N LEU A 196 -1.17 9.11 4.82
CA LEU A 196 -1.53 9.28 3.41
C LEU A 196 -2.01 10.71 3.22
N THR A 197 -1.54 11.35 2.17
CA THR A 197 -2.00 12.66 1.71
C THR A 197 -2.40 12.50 0.25
N GLN A 198 -3.57 12.95 -0.08
CA GLN A 198 -4.12 12.93 -1.43
C GLN A 198 -4.19 14.37 -1.93
N ASP A 199 -3.78 14.57 -3.17
CA ASP A 199 -3.93 15.87 -3.81
C ASP A 199 -5.37 16.08 -4.28
N GLY A 200 -5.79 17.35 -4.37
CA GLY A 200 -7.09 17.70 -4.89
C GLY A 200 -7.23 17.29 -6.36
N PHE A 201 -8.35 16.66 -6.72
CA PHE A 201 -8.60 16.18 -8.08
C PHE A 201 -9.89 16.75 -8.68
N THR A 202 -9.98 16.71 -10.01
CA THR A 202 -11.18 17.06 -10.75
C THR A 202 -11.66 15.85 -11.54
N SER A 203 -12.87 15.38 -11.26
CA SER A 203 -13.48 14.33 -12.07
C SER A 203 -14.19 14.93 -13.28
N SER A 204 -14.02 14.33 -14.45
CA SER A 204 -14.72 14.71 -15.68
C SER A 204 -15.84 13.71 -16.02
N TRP A 205 -16.98 14.21 -16.44
CA TRP A 205 -18.08 13.41 -16.95
C TRP A 205 -18.39 13.79 -18.39
N SER A 206 -18.24 12.83 -19.30
CA SER A 206 -18.44 13.05 -20.75
C SER A 206 -17.71 14.28 -21.29
N GLY A 207 -16.50 14.56 -20.77
CA GLY A 207 -15.66 15.69 -21.19
C GLY A 207 -15.99 17.05 -20.56
N MET A 208 -16.87 17.07 -19.55
CA MET A 208 -17.17 18.26 -18.75
C MET A 208 -16.76 18.03 -17.29
N ASP A 209 -16.22 19.05 -16.62
CA ASP A 209 -15.89 18.98 -15.19
C ASP A 209 -17.16 18.66 -14.39
N ALA A 210 -17.18 17.50 -13.75
CA ALA A 210 -18.34 17.05 -12.98
C ALA A 210 -18.21 17.35 -11.49
N PHE A 211 -16.99 17.25 -10.95
CA PHE A 211 -16.71 17.44 -9.54
C PHE A 211 -15.26 17.88 -9.33
N ARG A 212 -15.03 18.80 -8.41
CA ARG A 212 -13.70 19.22 -7.98
C ARG A 212 -13.58 18.99 -6.49
N TYR A 213 -12.56 18.24 -6.09
CA TYR A 213 -12.09 18.11 -4.72
C TYR A 213 -10.92 19.06 -4.53
N SER A 214 -10.96 19.90 -3.50
CA SER A 214 -9.83 20.78 -3.10
C SER A 214 -9.41 20.40 -1.68
N ASP A 215 -8.13 20.47 -1.45
CA ASP A 215 -7.49 20.30 -0.14
C ASP A 215 -8.14 21.17 0.95
#